data_e3db5b2347453f278ffb5d0f86cefdbe
#
_entry.id   e3db5b2347453f278ffb5d0f86cefdbe
#
_cell.length_a   1.000
_cell.length_b   1.000
_cell.length_c   1.000
_cell.angle_alpha   90.00
_cell.angle_beta   90.00
_cell.angle_gamma   90.00
#
_symmetry.space_group_name_H-M   'P 1'
#
loop_
_entity.id
_entity.type
_entity.pdbx_description
1 polymer ?
#
loop_
_entity_poly.entity_id
_entity_poly.type
_entity_poly.pdbx_seq_one_letter_code
_entity_poly.pdbx_strand_id
1 'polypeptide(L)'
;MAGVLELYLGIPRRQEGEHALTAIGVVLGLPLLCASVQRAAAEPLQIDQYIELILEQGEVPGLSVAIAKNGRVLWERGFGWADVENGVRATESTPFSVASVTKAITATAVMQLQERSQLRLDGSVNDYLGSKLHSPMWDARKATIRQLLSHTSGLTTFSRWCYPGEPGCEVEKEIRRYGILVWPPGEVFDYSNLGYGILGHLIERVSGGTLNSYLRKSLFTPLNMRHCGMKVRKGSAAQYHQKTHRRLEVKISGHPAASGLFCSAHDLLLFAMFHLKDGLTARSPLRPAAIDETHRAQSNTHGGYGLGWWIKQESDRSVILAQGGTTGSYASVMLIPSEDLAVVVLANSYSKSVSELGDQIVARLLPGFGSGESGRPVEQGLKDTAASSSLVGNWSGQITTVKGPVPASLKISSDGSARGQIGSQPSAPIEGVSIKPRHFYGQLRGDPSIPGAPADAYTLELDMALHGNDLIGAATTRPPAGDDGNQLPHWIRLSRLP
;
A
#
# COMPACT_ATOMS: atom_id res chain seq x y z
N MET A 1 30.48 4.47 37.53
CA MET A 1 31.39 3.40 37.82
C MET A 1 31.67 2.71 36.51
N ALA A 2 32.52 3.09 35.64
CA ALA A 2 34.02 3.19 35.62
C ALA A 2 34.71 1.87 35.91
N GLY A 3 35.38 1.38 34.88
CA GLY A 3 36.42 0.33 34.88
C GLY A 3 35.86 -1.01 34.36
N VAL A 4 36.48 -1.73 33.45
CA VAL A 4 37.88 -1.95 33.14
C VAL A 4 38.04 -2.24 31.64
N LEU A 5 38.90 -1.51 31.00
CA LEU A 5 39.44 -1.76 29.67
C LEU A 5 40.94 -2.01 29.85
N GLU A 6 41.53 -2.77 28.96
CA GLU A 6 42.96 -3.00 28.67
C GLU A 6 43.47 -4.42 28.83
N LEU A 7 43.97 -4.81 27.71
CA LEU A 7 45.18 -5.58 27.37
C LEU A 7 44.84 -6.52 26.19
N TYR A 8 45.37 -6.32 25.00
CA TYR A 8 46.70 -6.68 24.52
C TYR A 8 46.97 -6.02 23.16
N LEU A 9 47.97 -5.12 23.19
CA LEU A 9 48.71 -4.69 22.01
C LEU A 9 50.07 -5.39 22.03
N GLY A 10 50.49 -5.98 20.95
CA GLY A 10 51.85 -6.43 20.72
C GLY A 10 52.27 -6.19 19.27
N ILE A 11 52.93 -5.05 19.04
CA ILE A 11 53.70 -4.77 17.81
C ILE A 11 55.17 -4.94 18.11
N PRO A 12 55.98 -5.51 17.22
CA PRO A 12 57.38 -5.10 17.11
C PRO A 12 57.67 -4.47 15.76
N ARG A 13 58.25 -3.24 15.82
CA ARG A 13 59.02 -2.59 14.73
C ARG A 13 60.32 -3.32 14.48
N ARG A 14 60.75 -3.42 13.25
CA ARG A 14 62.17 -3.42 12.80
C ARG A 14 62.28 -2.79 11.42
N GLN A 15 62.91 -1.74 11.40
CA GLN A 15 64.19 -1.20 10.91
C GLN A 15 64.57 -1.56 9.45
N GLU A 16 64.94 -0.46 8.78
CA GLU A 16 65.42 -0.22 7.44
C GLU A 16 66.72 -1.05 7.10
N GLY A 17 66.86 -1.34 5.82
CA GLY A 17 68.08 -1.81 5.21
C GLY A 17 67.98 -1.69 3.68
N GLU A 18 68.60 -0.63 3.14
CA GLU A 18 68.86 -0.46 1.73
C GLU A 18 69.75 -1.59 1.19
N HIS A 19 69.42 -2.08 0.01
CA HIS A 19 70.44 -2.37 -1.06
C HIS A 19 69.76 -2.54 -2.43
N ALA A 20 70.33 -1.82 -3.38
CA ALA A 20 70.01 -1.82 -4.81
C ALA A 20 70.49 -3.11 -5.51
N LEU A 21 69.84 -3.56 -6.55
CA LEU A 21 70.39 -3.70 -7.92
C LEU A 21 69.56 -4.66 -8.79
N THR A 22 69.31 -4.17 -9.96
CA THR A 22 69.33 -4.78 -11.30
C THR A 22 68.06 -5.49 -11.82
N ALA A 23 67.62 -4.93 -12.93
CA ALA A 23 66.57 -5.34 -13.86
C ALA A 23 66.75 -6.75 -14.44
N ILE A 24 65.63 -7.41 -14.67
CA ILE A 24 65.38 -8.21 -15.88
C ILE A 24 63.85 -8.17 -16.13
N GLY A 25 63.50 -7.65 -17.31
CA GLY A 25 62.11 -7.65 -17.76
C GLY A 25 61.68 -9.04 -18.23
N VAL A 26 60.46 -9.38 -17.84
CA VAL A 26 59.64 -10.37 -18.56
C VAL A 26 58.22 -9.84 -18.61
N VAL A 27 57.80 -9.52 -19.80
CA VAL A 27 56.39 -9.24 -20.18
C VAL A 27 55.64 -10.55 -20.04
N LEU A 28 54.63 -10.54 -19.19
CA LEU A 28 53.52 -11.50 -19.29
C LEU A 28 52.20 -10.77 -19.05
N GLY A 29 51.50 -10.61 -20.15
CA GLY A 29 50.16 -10.16 -20.17
C GLY A 29 49.18 -11.24 -19.70
N LEU A 30 48.03 -10.78 -19.25
CA LEU A 30 46.81 -11.47 -18.80
C LEU A 30 46.83 -11.95 -17.30
N PRO A 31 45.72 -11.76 -16.57
CA PRO A 31 44.35 -11.74 -17.03
C PRO A 31 43.46 -10.62 -16.44
N LEU A 32 42.85 -9.83 -17.29
CA LEU A 32 41.81 -8.85 -16.94
C LEU A 32 40.40 -9.40 -17.11
N LEU A 33 40.20 -10.72 -17.19
CA LEU A 33 38.90 -11.34 -17.45
C LEU A 33 38.26 -12.10 -16.28
N CYS A 34 38.91 -12.15 -15.11
CA CYS A 34 38.34 -12.85 -13.95
C CYS A 34 37.62 -11.95 -12.91
N ALA A 35 37.73 -10.63 -13.00
CA ALA A 35 37.16 -9.74 -11.97
C ALA A 35 35.65 -9.52 -12.10
N SER A 36 35.05 -9.74 -13.28
CA SER A 36 33.63 -9.50 -13.48
C SER A 36 32.72 -10.68 -13.10
N VAL A 37 33.23 -11.89 -13.08
CA VAL A 37 32.45 -13.09 -12.74
C VAL A 37 32.41 -13.33 -11.23
N GLN A 38 33.45 -12.94 -10.49
CA GLN A 38 33.45 -13.06 -9.03
C GLN A 38 32.60 -11.99 -8.31
N ARG A 39 32.36 -10.82 -8.92
CA ARG A 39 31.55 -9.75 -8.31
C ARG A 39 30.07 -10.10 -8.27
N ALA A 40 29.55 -10.79 -9.30
CA ALA A 40 28.14 -11.20 -9.36
C ALA A 40 27.76 -12.29 -8.33
N ALA A 41 28.74 -13.05 -7.84
CA ALA A 41 28.50 -14.08 -6.82
C ALA A 41 28.63 -13.59 -5.37
N ALA A 42 29.22 -12.40 -5.15
CA ALA A 42 29.41 -11.83 -3.82
C ALA A 42 28.20 -10.97 -3.35
N GLU A 43 27.41 -10.44 -4.28
CA GLU A 43 26.26 -9.58 -3.97
C GLU A 43 25.10 -10.31 -3.25
N PRO A 44 24.71 -11.55 -3.59
CA PRO A 44 23.69 -12.29 -2.87
C PRO A 44 24.01 -12.51 -1.39
N LEU A 45 25.28 -12.78 -1.07
CA LEU A 45 25.75 -13.00 0.31
C LEU A 45 25.59 -11.76 1.21
N GLN A 46 25.71 -10.55 0.63
CA GLN A 46 25.50 -9.31 1.40
C GLN A 46 24.01 -9.04 1.68
N ILE A 47 23.12 -9.45 0.78
CA ILE A 47 21.67 -9.35 0.98
C ILE A 47 21.24 -10.33 2.07
N ASP A 48 21.73 -11.59 2.03
CA ASP A 48 21.44 -12.59 3.05
C ASP A 48 21.83 -12.11 4.44
N GLN A 49 23.06 -11.62 4.61
CA GLN A 49 23.55 -11.11 5.89
C GLN A 49 22.72 -9.95 6.43
N TYR A 50 22.29 -9.04 5.55
CA TYR A 50 21.44 -7.93 5.96
C TYR A 50 20.06 -8.40 6.42
N ILE A 51 19.48 -9.39 5.73
CA ILE A 51 18.20 -9.99 6.12
C ILE A 51 18.32 -10.74 7.43
N GLU A 52 19.41 -11.49 7.62
CA GLU A 52 19.68 -12.22 8.87
C GLU A 52 19.76 -11.26 10.07
N LEU A 53 20.39 -10.09 9.91
CA LEU A 53 20.39 -9.05 10.96
C LEU A 53 18.98 -8.56 11.34
N ILE A 54 18.10 -8.36 10.36
CA ILE A 54 16.69 -7.97 10.63
C ILE A 54 15.99 -9.06 11.46
N LEU A 55 16.22 -10.32 11.15
CA LEU A 55 15.64 -11.45 11.89
C LEU A 55 16.23 -11.62 13.29
N GLU A 56 17.54 -11.45 13.43
CA GLU A 56 18.24 -11.52 14.73
C GLU A 56 17.80 -10.41 15.69
N GLN A 57 17.43 -9.23 15.16
CA GLN A 57 16.83 -8.15 15.94
C GLN A 57 15.39 -8.45 16.37
N GLY A 58 14.83 -9.57 15.92
CA GLY A 58 13.49 -10.01 16.27
C GLY A 58 12.37 -9.15 15.68
N GLU A 59 12.64 -8.35 14.66
CA GLU A 59 11.66 -7.42 14.09
C GLU A 59 10.49 -8.14 13.41
N VAL A 60 10.76 -9.28 12.74
CA VAL A 60 9.73 -10.12 12.09
C VAL A 60 10.09 -11.60 12.25
N PRO A 61 9.11 -12.52 12.40
CA PRO A 61 9.38 -13.95 12.52
C PRO A 61 9.92 -14.58 11.24
N GLY A 62 9.44 -14.14 10.08
CA GLY A 62 9.85 -14.66 8.79
C GLY A 62 9.52 -13.74 7.63
N LEU A 63 10.31 -13.89 6.59
CA LEU A 63 10.14 -13.12 5.35
C LEU A 63 10.58 -13.94 4.13
N SER A 64 10.24 -13.47 2.95
CA SER A 64 10.65 -14.05 1.68
C SER A 64 10.97 -12.93 0.69
N VAL A 65 12.06 -13.08 -0.03
CA VAL A 65 12.53 -12.11 -1.03
C VAL A 65 12.76 -12.81 -2.35
N ALA A 66 12.44 -12.13 -3.45
CA ALA A 66 12.72 -12.60 -4.80
C ALA A 66 13.15 -11.43 -5.70
N ILE A 67 14.13 -11.64 -6.54
CA ILE A 67 14.75 -10.64 -7.41
C ILE A 67 14.85 -11.21 -8.83
N ALA A 68 14.39 -10.44 -9.82
CA ALA A 68 14.61 -10.73 -11.24
C ALA A 68 15.33 -9.58 -11.91
N LYS A 69 16.20 -9.88 -12.85
CA LYS A 69 16.88 -8.90 -13.69
C LYS A 69 17.11 -9.49 -15.08
N ASN A 70 16.94 -8.65 -16.12
CA ASN A 70 17.13 -9.02 -17.52
C ASN A 70 16.32 -10.28 -17.93
N GLY A 71 15.05 -10.30 -17.57
CA GLY A 71 14.12 -11.38 -17.89
C GLY A 71 14.39 -12.71 -17.19
N ARG A 72 15.16 -12.73 -16.10
CA ARG A 72 15.53 -13.95 -15.38
C ARG A 72 15.46 -13.77 -13.87
N VAL A 73 15.04 -14.82 -13.16
CA VAL A 73 15.17 -14.90 -11.70
C VAL A 73 16.67 -14.84 -11.37
N LEU A 74 17.08 -13.78 -10.68
CA LEU A 74 18.45 -13.58 -10.25
C LEU A 74 18.70 -14.31 -8.92
N TRP A 75 17.77 -14.20 -7.98
CA TRP A 75 17.87 -14.78 -6.65
C TRP A 75 16.50 -14.78 -5.97
N GLU A 76 16.20 -15.81 -5.20
CA GLU A 76 15.02 -15.91 -4.36
C GLU A 76 15.27 -16.80 -3.15
N ARG A 77 14.73 -16.41 -1.99
CA ARG A 77 14.89 -17.16 -0.75
C ARG A 77 13.88 -16.76 0.32
N GLY A 78 13.48 -17.73 1.15
CA GLY A 78 12.75 -17.51 2.40
C GLY A 78 13.69 -17.57 3.62
N PHE A 79 13.35 -16.78 4.65
CA PHE A 79 14.14 -16.66 5.88
C PHE A 79 13.23 -16.74 7.09
N GLY A 80 13.76 -17.26 8.22
CA GLY A 80 13.01 -17.38 9.46
C GLY A 80 11.84 -18.37 9.36
N TRP A 81 10.70 -18.03 9.97
CA TRP A 81 9.57 -18.91 10.18
C TRP A 81 8.32 -18.41 9.49
N ALA A 82 7.72 -19.24 8.67
CA ALA A 82 6.35 -19.03 8.17
C ALA A 82 5.32 -19.24 9.29
N ASP A 83 5.56 -20.20 10.16
CA ASP A 83 4.72 -20.50 11.31
C ASP A 83 5.63 -20.92 12.48
N VAL A 84 5.76 -20.03 13.46
CA VAL A 84 6.67 -20.22 14.61
C VAL A 84 6.20 -21.38 15.48
N GLU A 85 4.91 -21.41 15.80
CA GLU A 85 4.32 -22.39 16.72
C GLU A 85 4.36 -23.81 16.17
N ASN A 86 4.26 -23.94 14.83
CA ASN A 86 4.31 -25.24 14.17
C ASN A 86 5.71 -25.58 13.59
N GLY A 87 6.71 -24.73 13.82
CA GLY A 87 8.08 -24.96 13.36
C GLY A 87 8.23 -24.98 11.83
N VAL A 88 7.39 -24.26 11.08
CA VAL A 88 7.41 -24.22 9.61
C VAL A 88 8.33 -23.11 9.14
N ARG A 89 9.38 -23.46 8.40
CA ARG A 89 10.31 -22.50 7.79
C ARG A 89 9.64 -21.74 6.64
N ALA A 90 9.99 -20.45 6.47
CA ALA A 90 9.63 -19.69 5.29
C ALA A 90 10.53 -20.08 4.10
N THR A 91 9.95 -20.13 2.91
CA THR A 91 10.62 -20.37 1.63
C THR A 91 10.15 -19.35 0.60
N GLU A 92 10.80 -19.28 -0.56
CA GLU A 92 10.38 -18.47 -1.70
C GLU A 92 8.97 -18.82 -2.20
N SER A 93 8.53 -20.06 -1.94
CA SER A 93 7.21 -20.58 -2.33
C SER A 93 6.16 -20.48 -1.23
N THR A 94 6.48 -19.99 -0.04
CA THR A 94 5.54 -19.78 1.06
C THR A 94 4.55 -18.66 0.73
N PRO A 95 3.22 -18.91 0.75
CA PRO A 95 2.23 -17.85 0.54
C PRO A 95 2.12 -16.95 1.78
N PHE A 96 2.40 -15.67 1.63
CA PHE A 96 2.15 -14.63 2.63
C PHE A 96 0.89 -13.84 2.29
N SER A 97 0.25 -13.22 3.26
CA SER A 97 -0.74 -12.17 3.02
C SER A 97 -0.08 -11.00 2.32
N VAL A 98 -0.57 -10.63 1.13
CA VAL A 98 0.04 -9.56 0.34
C VAL A 98 -0.70 -8.24 0.45
N ALA A 99 -1.72 -8.19 1.29
CA ALA A 99 -2.49 -6.98 1.57
C ALA A 99 -2.77 -6.18 0.28
N SER A 100 -2.49 -4.87 0.25
CA SER A 100 -2.84 -3.99 -0.88
C SER A 100 -2.06 -4.24 -2.18
N VAL A 101 -1.05 -5.10 -2.22
CA VAL A 101 -0.47 -5.60 -3.49
C VAL A 101 -1.55 -6.31 -4.33
N THR A 102 -2.59 -6.82 -3.70
CA THR A 102 -3.81 -7.34 -4.35
C THR A 102 -4.39 -6.38 -5.39
N LYS A 103 -4.27 -5.06 -5.17
CA LYS A 103 -4.83 -4.04 -6.07
C LYS A 103 -4.20 -4.06 -7.46
N ALA A 104 -2.91 -4.25 -7.56
CA ALA A 104 -2.22 -4.37 -8.84
C ALA A 104 -2.71 -5.59 -9.63
N ILE A 105 -2.95 -6.71 -8.95
CA ILE A 105 -3.51 -7.94 -9.53
C ILE A 105 -4.97 -7.73 -9.97
N THR A 106 -5.78 -7.06 -9.15
CA THR A 106 -7.17 -6.71 -9.48
C THR A 106 -7.22 -5.74 -10.67
N ALA A 107 -6.34 -4.75 -10.72
CA ALA A 107 -6.25 -3.82 -11.85
C ALA A 107 -5.91 -4.54 -13.15
N THR A 108 -4.94 -5.47 -13.11
CA THR A 108 -4.61 -6.32 -14.26
C THR A 108 -5.82 -7.12 -14.75
N ALA A 109 -6.63 -7.67 -13.85
CA ALA A 109 -7.86 -8.38 -14.19
C ALA A 109 -8.93 -7.46 -14.83
N VAL A 110 -9.08 -6.24 -14.35
CA VAL A 110 -9.96 -5.22 -14.95
C VAL A 110 -9.48 -4.86 -16.36
N MET A 111 -8.18 -4.67 -16.55
CA MET A 111 -7.59 -4.39 -17.86
C MET A 111 -7.81 -5.52 -18.85
N GLN A 112 -7.80 -6.78 -18.40
CA GLN A 112 -8.17 -7.93 -19.26
C GLN A 112 -9.62 -7.86 -19.76
N LEU A 113 -10.56 -7.46 -18.88
CA LEU A 113 -11.96 -7.28 -19.27
C LEU A 113 -12.12 -6.10 -20.23
N GLN A 114 -11.36 -5.02 -20.04
CA GLN A 114 -11.29 -3.89 -20.98
C GLN A 114 -10.78 -4.35 -22.35
N GLU A 115 -9.67 -5.08 -22.44
CA GLU A 115 -9.13 -5.59 -23.71
C GLU A 115 -10.12 -6.52 -24.45
N ARG A 116 -10.94 -7.25 -23.71
CA ARG A 116 -12.00 -8.12 -24.25
C ARG A 116 -13.29 -7.36 -24.57
N SER A 117 -13.31 -6.04 -24.43
CA SER A 117 -14.48 -5.17 -24.60
C SER A 117 -15.68 -5.58 -23.72
N GLN A 118 -15.43 -6.24 -22.59
CA GLN A 118 -16.45 -6.65 -21.63
C GLN A 118 -16.81 -5.55 -20.65
N LEU A 119 -15.93 -4.56 -20.49
CA LEU A 119 -16.17 -3.30 -19.77
C LEU A 119 -15.43 -2.14 -20.44
N ARG A 120 -15.78 -0.92 -20.07
CA ARG A 120 -15.11 0.30 -20.54
C ARG A 120 -14.56 1.06 -19.34
N LEU A 121 -13.25 1.33 -19.31
CA LEU A 121 -12.62 2.07 -18.20
C LEU A 121 -13.27 3.42 -17.96
N ASP A 122 -13.63 4.13 -19.02
CA ASP A 122 -14.26 5.46 -18.96
C ASP A 122 -15.79 5.41 -18.94
N GLY A 123 -16.37 4.21 -18.80
CA GLY A 123 -17.80 4.00 -18.56
C GLY A 123 -18.16 4.23 -17.09
N SER A 124 -19.42 4.60 -16.85
CA SER A 124 -19.95 4.77 -15.50
C SER A 124 -19.88 3.45 -14.72
N VAL A 125 -19.35 3.51 -13.50
CA VAL A 125 -19.37 2.36 -12.57
C VAL A 125 -20.80 1.88 -12.35
N ASN A 126 -21.74 2.81 -12.28
CA ASN A 126 -23.14 2.52 -12.04
C ASN A 126 -23.81 1.70 -13.15
N ASP A 127 -23.26 1.64 -14.37
CA ASP A 127 -23.80 0.80 -15.44
C ASP A 127 -23.62 -0.70 -15.14
N TYR A 128 -22.65 -1.05 -14.31
CA TYR A 128 -22.28 -2.43 -13.99
C TYR A 128 -22.75 -2.90 -12.61
N LEU A 129 -23.24 -2.01 -11.74
CA LEU A 129 -23.63 -2.32 -10.37
C LEU A 129 -25.13 -2.61 -10.21
N GLY A 130 -25.47 -3.50 -9.27
CA GLY A 130 -26.82 -3.66 -8.74
C GLY A 130 -27.18 -2.49 -7.81
N SER A 131 -26.47 -2.39 -6.69
CA SER A 131 -26.53 -1.22 -5.80
C SER A 131 -25.67 -0.10 -6.37
N LYS A 132 -26.22 1.11 -6.47
CA LYS A 132 -25.56 2.24 -7.15
C LYS A 132 -24.75 3.08 -6.17
N LEU A 133 -23.61 3.59 -6.65
CA LEU A 133 -22.97 4.74 -6.03
C LEU A 133 -23.92 5.94 -6.09
N HIS A 134 -23.91 6.75 -5.05
CA HIS A 134 -24.74 7.93 -4.96
C HIS A 134 -23.98 9.09 -4.30
N SER A 135 -24.50 10.29 -4.42
CA SER A 135 -24.02 11.48 -3.73
C SER A 135 -25.16 12.45 -3.49
N PRO A 136 -25.20 13.13 -2.35
CA PRO A 136 -26.13 14.23 -2.14
C PRO A 136 -25.84 15.46 -2.99
N MET A 137 -24.66 15.56 -3.60
CA MET A 137 -24.18 16.77 -4.25
C MET A 137 -23.62 16.55 -5.66
N TRP A 138 -23.00 15.41 -5.94
CA TRP A 138 -22.31 15.15 -7.19
C TRP A 138 -23.13 14.21 -8.09
N ASP A 139 -22.99 14.33 -9.41
CA ASP A 139 -23.56 13.32 -10.31
C ASP A 139 -22.73 12.03 -10.27
N ALA A 140 -23.21 11.05 -9.51
CA ALA A 140 -22.52 9.78 -9.32
C ALA A 140 -22.37 8.94 -10.61
N ARG A 141 -23.08 9.27 -11.68
CA ARG A 141 -22.90 8.64 -13.01
C ARG A 141 -21.57 9.03 -13.65
N LYS A 142 -20.93 10.10 -13.19
CA LYS A 142 -19.60 10.53 -13.63
C LYS A 142 -18.46 9.73 -13.01
N ALA A 143 -18.71 8.92 -11.98
CA ALA A 143 -17.71 8.03 -11.42
C ALA A 143 -17.45 6.88 -12.40
N THR A 144 -16.21 6.77 -12.90
CA THR A 144 -15.79 5.78 -13.89
C THR A 144 -14.97 4.64 -13.28
N ILE A 145 -14.83 3.53 -14.00
CA ILE A 145 -13.98 2.40 -13.59
C ILE A 145 -12.51 2.84 -13.50
N ARG A 146 -12.03 3.69 -14.43
CA ARG A 146 -10.68 4.29 -14.37
C ARG A 146 -10.47 5.04 -13.07
N GLN A 147 -11.44 5.82 -12.65
CA GLN A 147 -11.36 6.59 -11.41
C GLN A 147 -11.39 5.70 -10.16
N LEU A 148 -12.08 4.56 -10.18
CA LEU A 148 -11.94 3.57 -9.09
C LEU A 148 -10.53 2.99 -9.03
N LEU A 149 -9.95 2.62 -10.18
CA LEU A 149 -8.59 2.07 -10.28
C LEU A 149 -7.53 3.06 -9.81
N SER A 150 -7.74 4.35 -10.03
CA SER A 150 -6.80 5.43 -9.69
C SER A 150 -7.12 6.17 -8.40
N HIS A 151 -8.11 5.72 -7.63
CA HIS A 151 -8.55 6.36 -6.39
C HIS A 151 -9.02 7.81 -6.53
N THR A 152 -9.64 8.14 -7.67
CA THR A 152 -10.18 9.49 -7.95
C THR A 152 -11.68 9.50 -8.18
N SER A 153 -12.38 8.43 -7.81
CA SER A 153 -13.82 8.28 -8.05
C SER A 153 -14.73 9.16 -7.19
N GLY A 154 -14.16 9.81 -6.17
CA GLY A 154 -14.92 10.53 -5.14
C GLY A 154 -15.29 9.68 -3.92
N LEU A 155 -15.01 8.37 -3.93
CA LEU A 155 -15.05 7.55 -2.72
C LEU A 155 -13.85 7.89 -1.83
N THR A 156 -14.07 7.90 -0.52
CA THR A 156 -13.03 8.17 0.47
C THR A 156 -12.47 6.89 1.09
N THR A 157 -11.47 7.04 1.95
CA THR A 157 -10.84 5.96 2.70
C THR A 157 -11.89 5.14 3.44
N PHE A 158 -11.87 3.83 3.20
CA PHE A 158 -12.75 2.86 3.84
C PHE A 158 -12.01 1.55 4.05
N SER A 159 -12.12 0.98 5.24
CA SER A 159 -11.61 -0.36 5.55
C SER A 159 -12.59 -1.11 6.42
N ARG A 160 -12.90 -2.33 6.04
CA ARG A 160 -13.70 -3.24 6.85
C ARG A 160 -13.04 -4.62 6.91
N TRP A 161 -12.92 -5.09 8.12
CA TRP A 161 -12.43 -6.43 8.43
C TRP A 161 -13.58 -7.28 8.95
N CYS A 162 -13.61 -8.53 8.55
CA CYS A 162 -14.63 -9.48 8.91
C CYS A 162 -13.98 -10.75 9.43
N TYR A 163 -14.66 -11.42 10.33
CA TYR A 163 -14.28 -12.78 10.72
C TYR A 163 -15.01 -13.81 9.84
N PRO A 164 -14.44 -15.00 9.63
CA PRO A 164 -15.11 -16.08 8.91
C PRO A 164 -16.49 -16.37 9.49
N GLY A 165 -17.54 -16.28 8.66
CA GLY A 165 -18.93 -16.50 9.10
C GLY A 165 -19.65 -15.27 9.66
N GLU A 166 -19.00 -14.12 9.75
CA GLU A 166 -19.64 -12.87 10.18
C GLU A 166 -20.63 -12.36 9.11
N PRO A 167 -21.90 -12.13 9.46
CA PRO A 167 -22.88 -11.60 8.52
C PRO A 167 -22.59 -10.12 8.23
N GLY A 168 -22.75 -9.71 6.97
CA GLY A 168 -22.75 -8.29 6.60
C GLY A 168 -21.54 -7.81 5.80
N CYS A 169 -20.59 -8.68 5.48
CA CYS A 169 -19.41 -8.36 4.66
C CYS A 169 -19.64 -8.58 3.13
N GLU A 170 -20.85 -8.39 2.68
CA GLU A 170 -21.18 -8.47 1.27
C GLU A 170 -20.97 -7.09 0.61
N VAL A 171 -20.19 -7.05 -0.46
CA VAL A 171 -19.86 -5.79 -1.16
C VAL A 171 -21.11 -5.00 -1.56
N GLU A 172 -22.19 -5.67 -1.99
CA GLU A 172 -23.47 -5.01 -2.32
C GLU A 172 -24.10 -4.27 -1.11
N LYS A 173 -23.97 -4.83 0.09
CA LYS A 173 -24.43 -4.18 1.33
C LYS A 173 -23.55 -3.00 1.69
N GLU A 174 -22.23 -3.14 1.47
CA GLU A 174 -21.28 -2.06 1.71
C GLU A 174 -21.50 -0.90 0.73
N ILE A 175 -21.77 -1.17 -0.56
CA ILE A 175 -22.11 -0.14 -1.55
C ILE A 175 -23.36 0.63 -1.11
N ARG A 176 -24.42 -0.06 -0.66
CA ARG A 176 -25.65 0.61 -0.19
C ARG A 176 -25.41 1.51 1.01
N ARG A 177 -24.49 1.17 1.91
CA ARG A 177 -24.23 1.89 3.15
C ARG A 177 -23.20 2.99 3.00
N TYR A 178 -22.13 2.72 2.25
CA TYR A 178 -20.92 3.53 2.20
C TYR A 178 -20.51 3.93 0.78
N GLY A 179 -21.27 3.57 -0.25
CA GLY A 179 -21.04 3.96 -1.64
C GLY A 179 -21.41 5.41 -1.93
N ILE A 180 -21.07 6.32 -1.01
CA ILE A 180 -21.33 7.75 -1.09
C ILE A 180 -20.09 8.43 -1.65
N LEU A 181 -20.25 9.16 -2.76
CA LEU A 181 -19.18 10.01 -3.27
C LEU A 181 -19.11 11.28 -2.43
N VAL A 182 -18.03 11.40 -1.71
CA VAL A 182 -17.72 12.52 -0.84
C VAL A 182 -17.12 13.67 -1.63
N TRP A 183 -16.32 13.33 -2.65
CA TRP A 183 -15.65 14.27 -3.54
C TRP A 183 -16.24 14.23 -4.95
N PRO A 184 -16.07 15.31 -5.74
CA PRO A 184 -16.43 15.28 -7.15
C PRO A 184 -15.61 14.22 -7.89
N PRO A 185 -16.23 13.35 -8.69
CA PRO A 185 -15.52 12.35 -9.46
C PRO A 185 -14.44 12.94 -10.37
N GLY A 186 -13.21 12.46 -10.25
CA GLY A 186 -12.06 12.85 -11.05
C GLY A 186 -11.20 13.98 -10.48
N GLU A 187 -11.59 14.64 -9.38
CA GLU A 187 -10.92 15.83 -8.89
C GLU A 187 -9.95 15.57 -7.72
N VAL A 188 -10.29 14.63 -6.83
CA VAL A 188 -9.53 14.37 -5.61
C VAL A 188 -9.02 12.94 -5.59
N PHE A 189 -7.73 12.78 -5.30
CA PHE A 189 -7.17 11.47 -4.97
C PHE A 189 -7.47 11.14 -3.51
N ASP A 190 -8.23 10.05 -3.28
CA ASP A 190 -8.52 9.55 -1.94
C ASP A 190 -8.52 8.01 -1.97
N TYR A 191 -7.53 7.41 -1.28
CA TYR A 191 -7.27 5.98 -1.34
C TYR A 191 -8.43 5.17 -0.76
N SER A 192 -9.14 4.39 -1.60
CA SER A 192 -10.36 3.67 -1.22
C SER A 192 -10.26 2.16 -1.41
N ASN A 193 -10.35 1.39 -0.32
CA ASN A 193 -10.48 -0.06 -0.40
C ASN A 193 -11.86 -0.48 -0.90
N LEU A 194 -12.93 0.29 -0.58
CA LEU A 194 -14.25 0.04 -1.14
C LEU A 194 -14.24 0.14 -2.67
N GLY A 195 -13.51 1.10 -3.24
CA GLY A 195 -13.35 1.23 -4.69
C GLY A 195 -12.83 -0.07 -5.32
N TYR A 196 -11.83 -0.69 -4.74
CA TYR A 196 -11.32 -1.98 -5.20
C TYR A 196 -12.24 -3.16 -4.86
N GLY A 197 -12.97 -3.12 -3.76
CA GLY A 197 -14.06 -4.06 -3.48
C GLY A 197 -15.10 -4.06 -4.59
N ILE A 198 -15.48 -2.86 -5.05
CA ILE A 198 -16.40 -2.67 -6.19
C ILE A 198 -15.80 -3.24 -7.48
N LEU A 199 -14.52 -3.00 -7.77
CA LEU A 199 -13.84 -3.57 -8.94
C LEU A 199 -13.87 -5.10 -8.91
N GLY A 200 -13.61 -5.73 -7.76
CA GLY A 200 -13.75 -7.18 -7.60
C GLY A 200 -15.17 -7.67 -7.89
N HIS A 201 -16.17 -6.99 -7.35
CA HIS A 201 -17.57 -7.29 -7.63
C HIS A 201 -17.93 -7.14 -9.12
N LEU A 202 -17.39 -6.11 -9.80
CA LEU A 202 -17.54 -5.95 -11.25
C LEU A 202 -16.93 -7.11 -12.03
N ILE A 203 -15.73 -7.56 -11.64
CA ILE A 203 -15.09 -8.73 -12.25
C ILE A 203 -16.01 -9.96 -12.14
N GLU A 204 -16.58 -10.20 -10.96
CA GLU A 204 -17.50 -11.33 -10.74
C GLU A 204 -18.77 -11.22 -11.59
N ARG A 205 -19.39 -10.05 -11.62
CA ARG A 205 -20.63 -9.83 -12.41
C ARG A 205 -20.39 -9.98 -13.90
N VAL A 206 -19.31 -9.41 -14.42
CA VAL A 206 -19.00 -9.42 -15.85
C VAL A 206 -18.51 -10.81 -16.31
N SER A 207 -17.73 -11.51 -15.48
CA SER A 207 -17.21 -12.83 -15.83
C SER A 207 -18.17 -13.99 -15.55
N GLY A 208 -19.19 -13.78 -14.72
CA GLY A 208 -20.13 -14.80 -14.28
C GLY A 208 -19.56 -15.81 -13.27
N GLY A 209 -18.37 -15.51 -12.67
CA GLY A 209 -17.70 -16.40 -11.72
C GLY A 209 -17.18 -15.65 -10.50
N THR A 210 -16.59 -16.36 -9.53
CA THR A 210 -15.95 -15.71 -8.37
C THR A 210 -14.65 -15.03 -8.80
N LEU A 211 -14.25 -13.96 -8.08
CA LEU A 211 -12.97 -13.26 -8.30
C LEU A 211 -11.80 -14.26 -8.27
N ASN A 212 -11.77 -15.17 -7.30
CA ASN A 212 -10.71 -16.18 -7.21
C ASN A 212 -10.66 -17.11 -8.44
N SER A 213 -11.82 -17.55 -8.97
CA SER A 213 -11.87 -18.39 -10.15
C SER A 213 -11.40 -17.63 -11.40
N TYR A 214 -11.79 -16.36 -11.52
CA TYR A 214 -11.34 -15.50 -12.62
C TYR A 214 -9.82 -15.29 -12.58
N LEU A 215 -9.27 -14.87 -11.46
CA LEU A 215 -7.83 -14.64 -11.30
C LEU A 215 -7.02 -15.92 -11.58
N ARG A 216 -7.47 -17.05 -11.05
CA ARG A 216 -6.81 -18.33 -11.29
C ARG A 216 -6.76 -18.67 -12.79
N LYS A 217 -7.90 -18.59 -13.50
CA LYS A 217 -8.01 -18.94 -14.91
C LYS A 217 -7.29 -17.95 -15.82
N SER A 218 -7.44 -16.66 -15.55
CA SER A 218 -7.04 -15.60 -16.48
C SER A 218 -5.65 -15.02 -16.20
N LEU A 219 -5.10 -15.19 -15.00
CA LEU A 219 -3.84 -14.61 -14.60
C LEU A 219 -2.88 -15.62 -13.97
N PHE A 220 -3.28 -16.30 -12.89
CA PHE A 220 -2.35 -17.16 -12.14
C PHE A 220 -1.89 -18.38 -12.95
N THR A 221 -2.81 -19.09 -13.61
CA THR A 221 -2.43 -20.25 -14.44
C THR A 221 -1.58 -19.84 -15.64
N PRO A 222 -1.94 -18.83 -16.44
CA PRO A 222 -1.11 -18.37 -17.55
C PRO A 222 0.31 -17.92 -17.15
N LEU A 223 0.47 -17.32 -15.97
CA LEU A 223 1.76 -16.87 -15.43
C LEU A 223 2.45 -17.93 -14.56
N ASN A 224 1.92 -19.14 -14.44
CA ASN A 224 2.44 -20.21 -13.59
C ASN A 224 2.52 -19.86 -12.09
N MET A 225 1.67 -18.95 -11.61
CA MET A 225 1.57 -18.51 -10.21
C MET A 225 0.75 -19.55 -9.41
N ARG A 226 1.42 -20.55 -8.86
CA ARG A 226 0.77 -21.74 -8.24
C ARG A 226 0.38 -21.55 -6.79
N HIS A 227 1.02 -20.60 -6.11
CA HIS A 227 0.91 -20.34 -4.68
C HIS A 227 0.07 -19.09 -4.36
N CYS A 228 -0.59 -18.49 -5.37
CA CYS A 228 -1.53 -17.38 -5.20
C CYS A 228 -2.97 -17.84 -5.04
N GLY A 229 -3.75 -17.12 -4.22
CA GLY A 229 -5.18 -17.35 -4.03
C GLY A 229 -5.80 -16.50 -2.93
N MET A 230 -7.16 -16.49 -2.89
CA MET A 230 -7.95 -15.70 -1.95
C MET A 230 -8.18 -16.38 -0.58
N LYS A 231 -7.66 -17.58 -0.38
CA LYS A 231 -7.85 -18.34 0.85
C LYS A 231 -6.52 -18.72 1.47
N VAL A 232 -6.45 -18.64 2.78
CA VAL A 232 -5.36 -19.27 3.54
C VAL A 232 -5.37 -20.76 3.26
N ARG A 233 -4.21 -21.31 2.96
CA ARG A 233 -4.01 -22.73 2.69
C ARG A 233 -3.04 -23.31 3.70
N LYS A 234 -3.01 -24.65 3.83
CA LYS A 234 -1.93 -25.31 4.56
C LYS A 234 -0.58 -24.89 3.97
N GLY A 235 0.32 -24.42 4.83
CA GLY A 235 1.63 -23.89 4.44
C GLY A 235 1.64 -22.37 4.14
N SER A 236 0.51 -21.66 4.24
CA SER A 236 0.54 -20.21 4.26
C SER A 236 1.17 -19.69 5.54
N ALA A 237 1.89 -18.57 5.44
CA ALA A 237 2.50 -17.93 6.60
C ALA A 237 1.44 -17.46 7.61
N ALA A 238 1.66 -17.75 8.87
CA ALA A 238 0.92 -17.18 9.99
C ALA A 238 1.26 -15.69 10.11
N GLN A 239 0.36 -14.89 10.67
CA GLN A 239 0.55 -13.45 10.86
C GLN A 239 0.86 -13.16 12.33
N TYR A 240 1.78 -12.20 12.56
CA TYR A 240 2.23 -11.86 13.90
C TYR A 240 2.17 -10.37 14.16
N HIS A 241 1.72 -9.99 15.34
CA HIS A 241 1.62 -8.59 15.74
C HIS A 241 3.02 -7.96 15.89
N GLN A 242 3.24 -6.83 15.22
CA GLN A 242 4.55 -6.17 15.12
C GLN A 242 5.24 -5.85 16.46
N LYS A 243 4.48 -5.53 17.53
CA LYS A 243 5.05 -5.17 18.84
C LYS A 243 5.09 -6.31 19.85
N THR A 244 4.10 -7.20 19.82
CA THR A 244 3.95 -8.25 20.83
C THR A 244 4.41 -9.61 20.34
N HIS A 245 4.70 -9.75 19.04
CA HIS A 245 5.04 -11.00 18.35
C HIS A 245 4.02 -12.12 18.56
N ARG A 246 2.84 -11.78 19.07
CA ARG A 246 1.75 -12.73 19.25
C ARG A 246 1.15 -13.08 17.89
N ARG A 247 0.88 -14.37 17.69
CA ARG A 247 0.13 -14.84 16.52
C ARG A 247 -1.23 -14.15 16.47
N LEU A 248 -1.60 -13.66 15.28
CA LEU A 248 -2.89 -13.03 15.02
C LEU A 248 -3.87 -14.04 14.43
N GLU A 249 -5.12 -13.86 14.79
CA GLU A 249 -6.21 -14.51 14.08
C GLU A 249 -6.34 -13.93 12.67
N VAL A 250 -6.56 -14.79 11.69
CA VAL A 250 -6.69 -14.35 10.30
C VAL A 250 -8.03 -13.63 10.12
N LYS A 251 -7.97 -12.33 9.94
CA LYS A 251 -9.12 -11.51 9.54
C LYS A 251 -9.28 -11.59 8.02
N ILE A 252 -10.52 -11.66 7.55
CA ILE A 252 -10.85 -11.60 6.13
C ILE A 252 -11.16 -10.15 5.79
N SER A 253 -10.53 -9.63 4.74
CA SER A 253 -10.90 -8.31 4.22
C SER A 253 -12.34 -8.32 3.72
N GLY A 254 -13.16 -7.36 4.14
CA GLY A 254 -14.48 -7.09 3.58
C GLY A 254 -14.42 -6.70 2.09
N HIS A 255 -13.22 -6.35 1.61
CA HIS A 255 -12.92 -6.02 0.23
C HIS A 255 -11.79 -6.92 -0.31
N PRO A 256 -12.07 -8.22 -0.60
CA PRO A 256 -11.02 -9.17 -0.98
C PRO A 256 -10.20 -8.73 -2.20
N ALA A 257 -10.79 -8.02 -3.16
CA ALA A 257 -10.10 -7.45 -4.31
C ALA A 257 -9.16 -6.29 -3.97
N ALA A 258 -9.26 -5.72 -2.76
CA ALA A 258 -8.36 -4.68 -2.28
C ALA A 258 -7.15 -5.24 -1.51
N SER A 259 -7.32 -6.37 -0.77
CA SER A 259 -6.30 -6.85 0.18
C SER A 259 -6.41 -8.33 0.58
N GLY A 260 -7.17 -9.14 -0.15
CA GLY A 260 -7.51 -10.51 0.26
C GLY A 260 -6.61 -11.62 -0.29
N LEU A 261 -5.56 -11.30 -1.05
CA LEU A 261 -4.70 -12.32 -1.65
C LEU A 261 -3.60 -12.80 -0.68
N PHE A 262 -3.29 -14.07 -0.83
CA PHE A 262 -2.07 -14.72 -0.36
C PHE A 262 -1.26 -15.15 -1.57
N CYS A 263 0.02 -14.80 -1.64
CA CYS A 263 0.94 -15.17 -2.72
C CYS A 263 2.33 -15.45 -2.17
N SER A 264 3.11 -16.25 -2.89
CA SER A 264 4.54 -16.43 -2.62
C SER A 264 5.38 -15.34 -3.28
N ALA A 265 6.62 -15.15 -2.81
CA ALA A 265 7.55 -14.22 -3.43
C ALA A 265 7.90 -14.64 -4.86
N HIS A 266 8.09 -15.95 -5.10
CA HIS A 266 8.28 -16.51 -6.44
C HIS A 266 7.14 -16.12 -7.39
N ASP A 267 5.88 -16.37 -6.99
CA ASP A 267 4.74 -16.10 -7.85
C ASP A 267 4.57 -14.59 -8.14
N LEU A 268 4.80 -13.74 -7.13
CA LEU A 268 4.76 -12.29 -7.34
C LEU A 268 5.92 -11.80 -8.21
N LEU A 269 7.08 -12.48 -8.19
CA LEU A 269 8.17 -12.17 -9.10
C LEU A 269 7.79 -12.50 -10.55
N LEU A 270 7.10 -13.61 -10.81
CA LEU A 270 6.57 -13.93 -12.15
C LEU A 270 5.57 -12.87 -12.62
N PHE A 271 4.71 -12.38 -11.72
CA PHE A 271 3.81 -11.27 -12.00
C PHE A 271 4.56 -9.97 -12.27
N ALA A 272 5.63 -9.68 -11.54
CA ALA A 272 6.49 -8.52 -11.73
C ALA A 272 7.22 -8.56 -13.09
N MET A 273 7.82 -9.70 -13.45
CA MET A 273 8.46 -9.91 -14.75
C MET A 273 7.46 -9.74 -15.90
N PHE A 274 6.23 -10.26 -15.75
CA PHE A 274 5.16 -10.01 -16.72
C PHE A 274 4.87 -8.51 -16.88
N HIS A 275 4.85 -7.73 -15.80
CA HIS A 275 4.68 -6.28 -15.84
C HIS A 275 5.92 -5.50 -16.34
N LEU A 276 7.12 -6.10 -16.31
CA LEU A 276 8.30 -5.61 -17.03
C LEU A 276 8.25 -5.94 -18.54
N LYS A 277 7.26 -6.72 -18.94
CA LYS A 277 7.03 -7.19 -20.33
C LYS A 277 7.99 -8.29 -20.77
N ASP A 278 8.56 -9.02 -19.81
CA ASP A 278 9.45 -10.13 -20.07
C ASP A 278 8.69 -11.33 -20.64
N GLY A 279 9.24 -11.90 -21.70
CA GLY A 279 8.74 -13.12 -22.32
C GLY A 279 7.29 -13.04 -22.83
N LEU A 280 6.77 -11.84 -23.11
CA LEU A 280 5.40 -11.67 -23.60
C LEU A 280 5.17 -12.39 -24.94
N THR A 281 4.02 -13.03 -25.04
CA THR A 281 3.54 -13.74 -26.23
C THR A 281 2.11 -13.30 -26.57
N ALA A 282 1.59 -13.73 -27.69
CA ALA A 282 0.19 -13.50 -28.07
C ALA A 282 -0.82 -14.12 -27.05
N ARG A 283 -0.37 -15.03 -26.19
CA ARG A 283 -1.18 -15.67 -25.14
C ARG A 283 -1.01 -15.06 -23.77
N SER A 284 -0.19 -14.02 -23.65
CA SER A 284 0.03 -13.30 -22.37
C SER A 284 -1.27 -12.68 -21.86
N PRO A 285 -1.43 -12.56 -20.55
CA PRO A 285 -2.65 -12.05 -19.91
C PRO A 285 -3.09 -10.66 -20.37
N LEU A 286 -2.14 -9.77 -20.71
CA LEU A 286 -2.38 -8.44 -21.27
C LEU A 286 -1.37 -8.16 -22.39
N ARG A 287 -1.74 -7.25 -23.28
CA ARG A 287 -0.84 -6.68 -24.29
C ARG A 287 0.07 -5.61 -23.66
N PRO A 288 1.26 -5.36 -24.25
CA PRO A 288 2.20 -4.36 -23.74
C PRO A 288 1.57 -2.98 -23.49
N ALA A 289 0.75 -2.49 -24.41
CA ALA A 289 0.10 -1.18 -24.30
C ALA A 289 -0.85 -1.08 -23.07
N ALA A 290 -1.52 -2.16 -22.71
CA ALA A 290 -2.37 -2.18 -21.52
C ALA A 290 -1.54 -2.22 -20.23
N ILE A 291 -0.39 -2.89 -20.22
CA ILE A 291 0.57 -2.84 -19.13
C ILE A 291 1.07 -1.40 -18.96
N ASP A 292 1.52 -0.75 -20.05
CA ASP A 292 1.99 0.62 -20.03
C ASP A 292 0.92 1.60 -19.54
N GLU A 293 -0.36 1.36 -19.84
CA GLU A 293 -1.46 2.16 -19.33
C GLU A 293 -1.62 2.02 -17.81
N THR A 294 -1.42 0.81 -17.25
CA THR A 294 -1.45 0.64 -15.78
C THR A 294 -0.35 1.39 -15.07
N HIS A 295 0.80 1.55 -15.70
CA HIS A 295 1.99 2.24 -15.19
C HIS A 295 2.03 3.73 -15.48
N ARG A 296 0.99 4.28 -16.10
CA ARG A 296 0.89 5.73 -16.35
C ARG A 296 0.15 6.40 -15.20
N ALA A 297 0.77 7.41 -14.59
CA ALA A 297 0.12 8.20 -13.55
C ALA A 297 -1.19 8.82 -14.08
N GLN A 298 -2.29 8.57 -13.37
CA GLN A 298 -3.64 9.06 -13.70
C GLN A 298 -3.97 10.33 -12.93
N SER A 299 -3.26 10.62 -11.83
CA SER A 299 -3.47 11.76 -10.97
C SER A 299 -2.12 12.38 -10.61
N ASN A 300 -2.03 13.70 -10.68
CA ASN A 300 -0.86 14.47 -10.25
C ASN A 300 -0.83 14.73 -8.74
N THR A 301 -1.78 14.18 -7.99
CA THR A 301 -1.85 14.35 -6.54
C THR A 301 -0.98 13.32 -5.84
N HIS A 302 -0.18 13.74 -4.87
CA HIS A 302 0.59 12.89 -3.93
C HIS A 302 1.53 11.85 -4.56
N GLY A 303 2.39 12.26 -5.49
CA GLY A 303 3.49 11.42 -5.99
C GLY A 303 3.15 10.51 -7.16
N GLY A 304 1.92 10.55 -7.66
CA GLY A 304 1.51 9.77 -8.83
C GLY A 304 0.95 8.38 -8.50
N TYR A 305 -0.22 8.09 -9.04
CA TYR A 305 -0.85 6.77 -8.98
C TYR A 305 -1.39 6.39 -10.35
N GLY A 306 -1.05 5.20 -10.82
CA GLY A 306 -1.53 4.62 -12.06
C GLY A 306 -2.82 3.83 -11.85
N LEU A 307 -3.00 2.74 -12.59
CA LEU A 307 -4.12 1.83 -12.39
C LEU A 307 -3.64 0.65 -11.51
N GLY A 308 -3.75 0.82 -10.20
CA GLY A 308 -3.32 -0.17 -9.20
C GLY A 308 -1.87 -0.07 -8.74
N TRP A 309 -1.11 0.90 -9.22
CA TRP A 309 0.32 1.05 -8.97
C TRP A 309 0.68 2.46 -8.54
N TRP A 310 1.57 2.59 -7.57
CA TRP A 310 2.28 3.84 -7.28
C TRP A 310 3.35 4.06 -8.34
N ILE A 311 3.47 5.29 -8.82
CA ILE A 311 4.47 5.69 -9.81
C ILE A 311 5.32 6.78 -9.18
N LYS A 312 6.60 6.49 -8.96
CA LYS A 312 7.56 7.42 -8.38
C LYS A 312 8.67 7.71 -9.38
N GLN A 313 9.29 8.86 -9.25
CA GLN A 313 10.55 9.17 -9.91
C GLN A 313 11.66 9.15 -8.86
N GLU A 314 12.70 8.39 -9.13
CA GLU A 314 13.89 8.29 -8.30
C GLU A 314 15.09 8.61 -9.16
N SER A 315 15.61 9.83 -9.01
CA SER A 315 16.61 10.40 -9.95
C SER A 315 16.07 10.41 -11.40
N ASP A 316 16.70 9.69 -12.30
CA ASP A 316 16.31 9.53 -13.71
C ASP A 316 15.46 8.28 -13.99
N ARG A 317 15.12 7.50 -12.95
CA ARG A 317 14.42 6.22 -13.07
C ARG A 317 12.98 6.33 -12.62
N SER A 318 12.09 5.72 -13.39
CA SER A 318 10.71 5.49 -12.96
C SER A 318 10.66 4.22 -12.11
N VAL A 319 10.11 4.34 -10.90
CA VAL A 319 9.86 3.23 -9.98
C VAL A 319 8.37 2.98 -9.92
N ILE A 320 7.97 1.78 -10.29
CA ILE A 320 6.58 1.32 -10.27
C ILE A 320 6.42 0.37 -9.09
N LEU A 321 5.52 0.70 -8.17
CA LEU A 321 5.47 0.10 -6.86
C LEU A 321 4.06 -0.31 -6.47
N ALA A 322 3.88 -1.57 -6.05
CA ALA A 322 2.73 -2.02 -5.29
C ALA A 322 3.17 -2.39 -3.89
N GLN A 323 2.56 -1.77 -2.89
CA GLN A 323 2.84 -2.03 -1.47
C GLN A 323 1.57 -2.38 -0.72
N GLY A 324 1.71 -3.23 0.29
CA GLY A 324 0.65 -3.59 1.19
C GLY A 324 1.16 -3.90 2.59
N GLY A 325 0.37 -3.57 3.57
CA GLY A 325 0.70 -3.86 4.97
C GLY A 325 -0.56 -3.94 5.82
N THR A 326 -0.47 -4.75 6.84
CA THR A 326 -1.39 -4.84 7.98
C THR A 326 -0.56 -4.96 9.23
N THR A 327 -1.18 -4.99 10.41
CA THR A 327 -0.47 -5.27 11.67
C THR A 327 0.35 -6.57 11.60
N GLY A 328 -0.08 -7.55 10.81
CA GLY A 328 0.53 -8.89 10.74
C GLY A 328 1.11 -9.25 9.38
N SER A 329 1.35 -8.31 8.48
CA SER A 329 1.98 -8.60 7.18
C SER A 329 2.57 -7.36 6.53
N TYR A 330 3.59 -7.59 5.70
CA TYR A 330 4.12 -6.62 4.77
C TYR A 330 4.36 -7.27 3.41
N ALA A 331 4.08 -6.54 2.34
CA ALA A 331 4.37 -6.95 0.97
C ALA A 331 4.77 -5.75 0.11
N SER A 332 5.76 -5.95 -0.75
CA SER A 332 6.21 -4.98 -1.73
C SER A 332 6.58 -5.67 -3.03
N VAL A 333 6.13 -5.11 -4.14
CA VAL A 333 6.56 -5.45 -5.51
C VAL A 333 7.05 -4.16 -6.15
N MET A 334 8.33 -4.08 -6.43
CA MET A 334 8.99 -2.93 -7.02
C MET A 334 9.51 -3.28 -8.41
N LEU A 335 9.22 -2.45 -9.39
CA LEU A 335 9.69 -2.56 -10.77
C LEU A 335 10.50 -1.33 -11.13
N ILE A 336 11.64 -1.52 -11.80
CA ILE A 336 12.45 -0.47 -12.40
C ILE A 336 12.63 -0.81 -13.87
N PRO A 337 11.68 -0.38 -14.75
CA PRO A 337 11.62 -0.82 -16.14
C PRO A 337 12.89 -0.47 -16.95
N SER A 338 13.52 0.68 -16.68
CA SER A 338 14.77 1.09 -17.36
C SER A 338 15.95 0.16 -17.08
N GLU A 339 15.88 -0.61 -15.99
CA GLU A 339 16.95 -1.52 -15.54
C GLU A 339 16.55 -2.99 -15.70
N ASP A 340 15.35 -3.24 -16.23
CA ASP A 340 14.74 -4.59 -16.29
C ASP A 340 14.89 -5.33 -14.97
N LEU A 341 14.54 -4.64 -13.85
CA LEU A 341 14.73 -5.10 -12.49
C LEU A 341 13.39 -5.16 -11.76
N ALA A 342 13.14 -6.30 -11.11
CA ALA A 342 12.03 -6.48 -10.18
C ALA A 342 12.54 -6.98 -8.82
N VAL A 343 11.97 -6.45 -7.73
CA VAL A 343 12.23 -6.87 -6.36
C VAL A 343 10.91 -7.11 -5.64
N VAL A 344 10.78 -8.26 -5.01
CA VAL A 344 9.64 -8.65 -4.18
C VAL A 344 10.10 -8.90 -2.76
N VAL A 345 9.41 -8.31 -1.78
CA VAL A 345 9.63 -8.53 -0.34
C VAL A 345 8.30 -8.87 0.31
N LEU A 346 8.24 -9.99 1.02
CA LEU A 346 7.08 -10.43 1.80
C LEU A 346 7.50 -10.73 3.24
N ALA A 347 6.68 -10.35 4.22
CA ALA A 347 6.90 -10.70 5.62
C ALA A 347 5.58 -10.97 6.35
N ASN A 348 5.65 -11.80 7.40
CA ASN A 348 4.51 -12.16 8.23
C ASN A 348 4.35 -11.31 9.49
N SER A 349 4.98 -10.15 9.49
CA SER A 349 4.77 -9.04 10.42
C SER A 349 5.20 -7.75 9.72
N TYR A 350 4.96 -6.60 10.35
CA TYR A 350 5.42 -5.30 9.85
C TYR A 350 6.58 -4.79 10.70
N SER A 351 7.64 -4.32 10.07
CA SER A 351 8.67 -3.50 10.69
C SER A 351 9.14 -2.40 9.73
N LYS A 352 9.79 -1.38 10.28
CA LYS A 352 10.37 -0.31 9.46
C LYS A 352 11.48 -0.87 8.56
N SER A 353 12.40 -1.68 9.10
CA SER A 353 13.52 -2.25 8.34
C SER A 353 13.04 -3.13 7.19
N VAL A 354 11.97 -3.94 7.40
CA VAL A 354 11.37 -4.73 6.32
C VAL A 354 10.70 -3.83 5.29
N SER A 355 10.09 -2.72 5.69
CA SER A 355 9.47 -1.79 4.73
C SER A 355 10.49 -1.04 3.87
N GLU A 356 11.71 -0.93 4.31
CA GLU A 356 12.84 -0.31 3.61
C GLU A 356 13.72 -1.33 2.85
N LEU A 357 13.52 -2.63 3.09
CA LEU A 357 14.35 -3.70 2.54
C LEU A 357 14.41 -3.69 1.01
N GLY A 358 13.27 -3.42 0.34
CA GLY A 358 13.22 -3.32 -1.12
C GLY A 358 14.14 -2.23 -1.65
N ASP A 359 14.06 -1.03 -1.08
CA ASP A 359 14.91 0.12 -1.45
C ASP A 359 16.39 -0.20 -1.18
N GLN A 360 16.69 -0.85 -0.04
CA GLN A 360 18.04 -1.27 0.32
C GLN A 360 18.62 -2.32 -0.65
N ILE A 361 17.80 -3.24 -1.13
CA ILE A 361 18.21 -4.24 -2.14
C ILE A 361 18.51 -3.52 -3.46
N VAL A 362 17.61 -2.65 -3.91
CA VAL A 362 17.80 -1.92 -5.18
C VAL A 362 19.04 -1.02 -5.12
N ALA A 363 19.28 -0.32 -4.01
CA ALA A 363 20.47 0.51 -3.84
C ALA A 363 21.79 -0.27 -3.96
N ARG A 364 21.79 -1.56 -3.57
CA ARG A 364 22.97 -2.46 -3.74
C ARG A 364 23.14 -2.94 -5.18
N LEU A 365 22.04 -3.12 -5.89
CA LEU A 365 22.06 -3.61 -7.26
C LEU A 365 22.26 -2.48 -8.30
N LEU A 366 21.84 -1.26 -7.97
CA LEU A 366 21.90 -0.09 -8.84
C LEU A 366 22.65 1.05 -8.15
N PRO A 367 23.92 1.29 -8.50
CA PRO A 367 24.66 2.43 -7.97
C PRO A 367 23.93 3.76 -8.21
N GLY A 368 23.86 4.60 -7.17
CA GLY A 368 23.17 5.90 -7.22
C GLY A 368 21.67 5.86 -7.00
N PHE A 369 21.07 4.68 -6.78
CA PHE A 369 19.67 4.60 -6.32
C PHE A 369 19.57 5.01 -4.85
N GLY A 370 18.56 5.83 -4.51
CA GLY A 370 18.33 6.28 -3.12
C GLY A 370 19.33 7.30 -2.58
N SER A 371 20.24 7.83 -3.42
CA SER A 371 21.16 8.91 -3.02
C SER A 371 20.51 10.31 -3.01
N GLY A 372 19.30 10.45 -3.56
CA GLY A 372 18.43 11.60 -3.38
C GLY A 372 17.54 11.37 -2.15
N GLU A 373 17.04 12.43 -1.53
CA GLU A 373 15.99 12.30 -0.52
C GLU A 373 14.84 11.50 -1.15
N SER A 374 14.73 10.23 -0.79
CA SER A 374 13.65 9.37 -1.26
C SER A 374 12.35 9.98 -0.78
N GLY A 375 11.68 10.70 -1.69
CA GLY A 375 10.38 11.27 -1.47
C GLY A 375 9.39 10.13 -1.27
N ARG A 376 9.32 9.57 -0.03
CA ARG A 376 8.01 9.11 0.40
C ARG A 376 7.09 10.29 0.14
N PRO A 377 5.88 10.09 -0.42
CA PRO A 377 4.86 11.08 -0.23
C PRO A 377 4.73 11.18 1.29
N VAL A 378 5.49 12.07 1.89
CA VAL A 378 5.22 12.55 3.22
C VAL A 378 3.81 13.09 3.06
N GLU A 379 2.84 12.54 3.76
CA GLU A 379 1.77 13.37 4.26
C GLU A 379 2.50 14.54 4.92
N GLN A 380 2.82 15.54 4.11
CA GLN A 380 3.32 16.81 4.62
C GLN A 380 2.16 17.38 5.40
N GLY A 381 2.18 17.12 6.68
CA GLY A 381 1.59 17.99 7.65
C GLY A 381 2.20 19.36 7.40
N LEU A 382 1.68 20.06 6.40
CA LEU A 382 2.01 21.44 6.13
C LEU A 382 1.54 22.22 7.34
N LYS A 383 2.49 22.64 8.16
CA LYS A 383 2.31 23.69 9.16
C LYS A 383 2.11 25.00 8.41
N ASP A 384 0.92 25.20 7.86
CA ASP A 384 0.43 26.53 7.55
C ASP A 384 -0.46 26.98 8.72
N THR A 385 0.14 27.72 9.64
CA THR A 385 -0.44 28.14 10.91
C THR A 385 -1.29 29.42 10.83
N ALA A 386 -1.57 29.94 9.66
CA ALA A 386 -2.53 31.02 9.48
C ALA A 386 -3.83 30.44 8.93
N ALA A 387 -4.87 30.42 9.77
CA ALA A 387 -6.22 30.03 9.32
C ALA A 387 -6.61 30.89 8.11
N SER A 388 -6.96 30.25 6.99
CA SER A 388 -7.56 30.97 5.87
C SER A 388 -8.80 31.69 6.37
N SER A 389 -8.87 33.01 6.20
CA SER A 389 -10.01 33.84 6.67
C SER A 389 -11.35 33.30 6.17
N SER A 390 -11.34 32.56 5.06
CA SER A 390 -12.54 31.93 4.49
C SER A 390 -13.12 30.79 5.33
N LEU A 391 -12.35 30.16 6.22
CA LEU A 391 -12.80 29.05 7.06
C LEU A 391 -13.07 29.45 8.52
N VAL A 392 -12.55 30.58 8.97
CA VAL A 392 -12.80 31.09 10.32
C VAL A 392 -14.27 31.36 10.55
N GLY A 393 -14.84 30.86 11.62
CA GLY A 393 -16.25 31.07 11.97
C GLY A 393 -16.89 29.85 12.66
N ASN A 394 -18.22 29.95 12.80
CA ASN A 394 -19.03 28.89 13.36
C ASN A 394 -19.79 28.16 12.23
N TRP A 395 -19.81 26.85 12.33
CA TRP A 395 -20.40 25.96 11.33
C TRP A 395 -21.33 24.99 12.03
N SER A 396 -22.50 24.71 11.43
CA SER A 396 -23.47 23.77 11.98
C SER A 396 -24.16 22.99 10.89
N GLY A 397 -24.45 21.74 11.17
CA GLY A 397 -25.12 20.83 10.23
C GLY A 397 -25.20 19.42 10.76
N GLN A 398 -24.85 18.44 9.93
CA GLN A 398 -25.02 17.03 10.31
C GLN A 398 -24.04 16.10 9.62
N ILE A 399 -23.81 14.96 10.27
CA ILE A 399 -23.19 13.77 9.71
C ILE A 399 -24.29 12.79 9.30
N THR A 400 -24.29 12.34 8.06
CA THR A 400 -25.24 11.33 7.56
C THR A 400 -24.70 9.94 7.87
N THR A 401 -25.37 9.22 8.75
CA THR A 401 -25.02 7.84 9.13
C THR A 401 -26.06 6.83 8.65
N VAL A 402 -25.73 5.55 8.69
CA VAL A 402 -26.66 4.45 8.33
C VAL A 402 -27.87 4.35 9.26
N LYS A 403 -27.85 4.97 10.45
CA LYS A 403 -28.97 5.03 11.41
C LYS A 403 -29.73 6.37 11.35
N GLY A 404 -29.29 7.28 10.49
CA GLY A 404 -29.89 8.60 10.37
C GLY A 404 -28.89 9.73 10.59
N PRO A 405 -29.31 10.97 10.46
CA PRO A 405 -28.46 12.14 10.63
C PRO A 405 -28.10 12.37 12.11
N VAL A 406 -26.83 12.70 12.35
CA VAL A 406 -26.30 13.10 13.66
C VAL A 406 -25.91 14.57 13.60
N PRO A 407 -26.46 15.46 14.44
CA PRO A 407 -26.07 16.87 14.47
C PRO A 407 -24.56 17.04 14.68
N ALA A 408 -23.96 18.01 14.02
CA ALA A 408 -22.56 18.32 14.17
C ALA A 408 -22.33 19.85 14.11
N SER A 409 -21.38 20.34 14.90
CA SER A 409 -20.93 21.71 14.82
C SER A 409 -19.42 21.81 14.88
N LEU A 410 -18.88 22.88 14.29
CA LEU A 410 -17.45 23.16 14.24
C LEU A 410 -17.25 24.67 14.44
N LYS A 411 -16.33 25.05 15.31
CA LYS A 411 -15.83 26.41 15.46
C LYS A 411 -14.36 26.45 15.08
N ILE A 412 -14.03 27.28 14.10
CA ILE A 412 -12.64 27.52 13.66
C ILE A 412 -12.28 28.95 14.07
N SER A 413 -11.24 29.08 14.88
CA SER A 413 -10.75 30.35 15.39
C SER A 413 -9.69 30.95 14.46
N SER A 414 -9.47 32.28 14.55
CA SER A 414 -8.46 33.00 13.75
C SER A 414 -7.01 32.58 14.07
N ASP A 415 -6.77 32.02 15.25
CA ASP A 415 -5.46 31.46 15.66
C ASP A 415 -5.19 30.06 15.09
N GLY A 416 -6.11 29.51 14.27
CA GLY A 416 -6.00 28.17 13.69
C GLY A 416 -6.48 27.04 14.61
N SER A 417 -6.89 27.33 15.84
CA SER A 417 -7.51 26.33 16.71
C SER A 417 -8.94 26.00 16.26
N ALA A 418 -9.38 24.77 16.54
CA ALA A 418 -10.74 24.35 16.25
C ALA A 418 -11.36 23.54 17.38
N ARG A 419 -12.67 23.64 17.52
CA ARG A 419 -13.48 22.84 18.45
C ARG A 419 -14.68 22.23 17.69
N GLY A 420 -14.99 20.97 17.98
CA GLY A 420 -16.09 20.24 17.36
C GLY A 420 -17.05 19.69 18.38
N GLN A 421 -18.31 19.50 17.97
CA GLN A 421 -19.33 18.81 18.74
C GLN A 421 -20.10 17.85 17.83
N ILE A 422 -20.33 16.64 18.27
CA ILE A 422 -21.07 15.60 17.57
C ILE A 422 -22.22 15.11 18.44
N GLY A 423 -23.44 15.16 17.91
CA GLY A 423 -24.65 14.77 18.66
C GLY A 423 -24.85 15.60 19.93
N SER A 424 -25.12 14.91 21.02
CA SER A 424 -25.32 15.49 22.35
C SER A 424 -24.04 15.60 23.18
N GLN A 425 -22.86 15.23 22.64
CA GLN A 425 -21.60 15.29 23.36
C GLN A 425 -21.15 16.74 23.59
N PRO A 426 -20.38 17.02 24.64
CA PRO A 426 -19.84 18.35 24.85
C PRO A 426 -18.83 18.71 23.74
N SER A 427 -18.72 20.00 23.43
CA SER A 427 -17.74 20.49 22.48
C SER A 427 -16.31 20.22 22.98
N ALA A 428 -15.49 19.57 22.15
CA ALA A 428 -14.12 19.19 22.44
C ALA A 428 -13.12 19.86 21.47
N PRO A 429 -11.85 20.04 21.88
CA PRO A 429 -10.79 20.48 20.97
C PRO A 429 -10.60 19.49 19.82
N ILE A 430 -10.29 19.99 18.63
CA ILE A 430 -9.88 19.18 17.49
C ILE A 430 -8.35 19.14 17.47
N GLU A 431 -7.79 17.95 17.36
CA GLU A 431 -6.34 17.71 17.28
C GLU A 431 -5.88 17.62 15.82
N GLY A 432 -4.58 17.85 15.58
CA GLY A 432 -3.99 17.70 14.25
C GLY A 432 -4.62 18.62 13.20
N VAL A 433 -5.10 19.79 13.60
CA VAL A 433 -5.76 20.74 12.70
C VAL A 433 -4.81 21.17 11.60
N SER A 434 -5.24 21.00 10.34
CA SER A 434 -4.60 21.53 9.15
C SER A 434 -5.63 22.33 8.35
N ILE A 435 -5.32 23.59 8.09
CA ILE A 435 -6.20 24.51 7.35
C ILE A 435 -5.45 24.97 6.11
N LYS A 436 -5.95 24.57 4.94
CA LYS A 436 -5.52 25.05 3.63
C LYS A 436 -6.55 26.02 3.08
N PRO A 437 -6.25 26.83 2.07
CA PRO A 437 -7.28 27.60 1.39
C PRO A 437 -8.45 26.70 0.98
N ARG A 438 -9.63 26.91 1.56
CA ARG A 438 -10.86 26.14 1.30
C ARG A 438 -10.89 24.68 1.77
N HIS A 439 -9.94 24.23 2.60
CA HIS A 439 -9.90 22.83 3.08
C HIS A 439 -9.57 22.77 4.57
N PHE A 440 -10.35 21.99 5.31
CA PHE A 440 -10.20 21.72 6.75
C PHE A 440 -9.97 20.25 6.98
N TYR A 441 -8.92 19.95 7.74
CA TYR A 441 -8.65 18.60 8.27
C TYR A 441 -8.43 18.68 9.77
N GLY A 442 -8.89 17.67 10.53
CA GLY A 442 -8.63 17.56 11.95
C GLY A 442 -9.23 16.30 12.56
N GLN A 443 -8.86 16.02 13.81
CA GLN A 443 -9.26 14.81 14.50
C GLN A 443 -9.98 15.15 15.80
N LEU A 444 -11.16 14.60 15.99
CA LEU A 444 -11.96 14.74 17.21
C LEU A 444 -11.90 13.41 17.99
N ARG A 445 -11.34 13.46 19.20
CA ARG A 445 -11.33 12.29 20.11
C ARG A 445 -12.66 12.19 20.84
N GLY A 446 -13.16 10.98 21.05
CA GLY A 446 -14.34 10.68 21.81
C GLY A 446 -15.15 9.54 21.22
N ASP A 447 -16.17 9.09 21.94
CA ASP A 447 -17.19 8.18 21.41
C ASP A 447 -17.99 8.92 20.32
N PRO A 448 -17.85 8.55 19.05
CA PRO A 448 -18.55 9.25 17.98
C PRO A 448 -20.06 9.01 18.01
N SER A 449 -20.60 8.17 18.90
CA SER A 449 -22.02 7.75 18.91
C SER A 449 -22.53 7.31 17.54
N ILE A 450 -21.60 6.97 16.65
CA ILE A 450 -21.84 6.60 15.27
C ILE A 450 -22.10 5.11 15.21
N PRO A 451 -23.19 4.67 14.57
CA PRO A 451 -23.52 3.26 14.51
C PRO A 451 -22.42 2.38 13.91
N GLY A 452 -22.01 1.36 14.66
CA GLY A 452 -21.03 0.37 14.23
C GLY A 452 -19.58 0.65 14.65
N ALA A 453 -19.31 1.77 15.36
CA ALA A 453 -18.04 2.00 16.03
C ALA A 453 -18.12 1.43 17.47
N PRO A 454 -17.09 0.70 17.96
CA PRO A 454 -16.96 0.40 19.38
C PRO A 454 -16.85 1.68 20.21
N ALA A 455 -17.45 1.67 21.40
CA ALA A 455 -17.74 2.88 22.20
C ALA A 455 -16.51 3.65 22.75
N ASP A 456 -15.32 3.08 22.75
CA ASP A 456 -14.29 3.50 23.71
C ASP A 456 -12.89 3.81 23.17
N ALA A 457 -12.66 3.80 21.83
CA ALA A 457 -11.30 4.02 21.35
C ALA A 457 -11.16 4.71 19.97
N TYR A 458 -12.24 5.20 19.37
CA TYR A 458 -12.17 5.75 18.01
C TYR A 458 -11.91 7.26 18.00
N THR A 459 -11.12 7.67 17.02
CA THR A 459 -11.00 9.06 16.61
C THR A 459 -11.89 9.30 15.41
N LEU A 460 -12.61 10.40 15.37
CA LEU A 460 -13.34 10.87 14.20
C LEU A 460 -12.45 11.83 13.42
N GLU A 461 -12.01 11.42 12.25
CA GLU A 461 -11.25 12.24 11.32
C GLU A 461 -12.23 13.03 10.45
N LEU A 462 -12.07 14.34 10.44
CA LEU A 462 -12.83 15.28 9.64
C LEU A 462 -11.98 15.76 8.48
N ASP A 463 -12.43 15.54 7.27
CA ASP A 463 -11.77 15.95 6.03
C ASP A 463 -12.81 16.64 5.13
N MET A 464 -12.76 17.96 5.06
CA MET A 464 -13.82 18.78 4.48
C MET A 464 -13.28 19.91 3.59
N ALA A 465 -13.96 20.16 2.49
CA ALA A 465 -13.70 21.31 1.60
C ALA A 465 -14.83 22.34 1.65
N LEU A 466 -14.48 23.61 1.44
CA LEU A 466 -15.45 24.70 1.36
C LEU A 466 -16.08 24.78 -0.04
N HIS A 467 -17.40 24.58 -0.10
CA HIS A 467 -18.22 24.71 -1.30
C HIS A 467 -19.31 25.77 -1.07
N GLY A 468 -19.14 26.95 -1.66
CA GLY A 468 -20.02 28.08 -1.34
C GLY A 468 -19.94 28.47 0.14
N ASN A 469 -21.06 28.31 0.86
CA ASN A 469 -21.18 28.56 2.31
C ASN A 469 -21.14 27.28 3.16
N ASP A 470 -20.84 26.14 2.56
CA ASP A 470 -20.85 24.85 3.23
C ASP A 470 -19.45 24.22 3.29
N LEU A 471 -19.08 23.64 4.44
CA LEU A 471 -18.01 22.67 4.58
C LEU A 471 -18.58 21.28 4.32
N ILE A 472 -18.06 20.61 3.31
CA ILE A 472 -18.55 19.30 2.86
C ILE A 472 -17.39 18.32 2.77
N GLY A 473 -17.62 17.09 3.20
CA GLY A 473 -16.55 16.09 3.15
C GLY A 473 -16.88 14.78 3.85
N ALA A 474 -15.85 14.16 4.41
CA ALA A 474 -15.96 12.93 5.17
C ALA A 474 -15.75 13.15 6.67
N ALA A 475 -16.52 12.42 7.46
CA ALA A 475 -16.27 12.17 8.87
C ALA A 475 -15.97 10.66 9.01
N THR A 476 -14.70 10.29 9.15
CA THR A 476 -14.27 8.88 9.11
C THR A 476 -13.88 8.41 10.51
N THR A 477 -14.50 7.33 10.99
CA THR A 477 -14.05 6.69 12.23
C THR A 477 -12.71 6.00 12.01
N ARG A 478 -11.76 6.20 12.93
CA ARG A 478 -10.43 5.59 12.91
C ARG A 478 -10.20 4.78 14.18
N PRO A 479 -9.69 3.55 14.07
CA PRO A 479 -9.26 2.79 15.23
C PRO A 479 -8.04 3.45 15.89
N PRO A 480 -7.69 3.07 17.13
CA PRO A 480 -6.44 3.48 17.76
C PRO A 480 -5.24 3.14 16.89
N ALA A 481 -4.18 3.97 17.00
CA ALA A 481 -2.94 3.74 16.25
C ALA A 481 -2.35 2.35 16.55
N GLY A 482 -2.12 1.56 15.51
CA GLY A 482 -1.59 0.19 15.60
C GLY A 482 -2.67 -0.89 15.67
N ASP A 483 -3.94 -0.56 15.56
CA ASP A 483 -5.04 -1.51 15.42
C ASP A 483 -5.58 -1.51 13.99
N ASP A 484 -5.74 -2.70 13.39
CA ASP A 484 -6.40 -2.92 12.08
C ASP A 484 -7.93 -2.95 12.25
N GLY A 485 -8.49 -1.95 12.91
CA GLY A 485 -9.93 -1.82 13.08
C GLY A 485 -10.65 -1.29 11.83
N ASN A 486 -11.98 -1.23 11.93
CA ASN A 486 -12.80 -0.72 10.86
C ASN A 486 -12.66 0.81 10.73
N GLN A 487 -12.52 1.30 9.49
CA GLN A 487 -12.55 2.71 9.13
C GLN A 487 -13.82 2.96 8.33
N LEU A 488 -14.78 3.67 8.92
CA LEU A 488 -16.11 3.86 8.34
C LEU A 488 -16.33 5.34 8.02
N PRO A 489 -16.39 5.73 6.74
CA PRO A 489 -16.65 7.10 6.35
C PRO A 489 -18.15 7.42 6.38
N HIS A 490 -18.44 8.62 6.75
CA HIS A 490 -19.76 9.22 6.75
C HIS A 490 -19.72 10.55 6.02
N TRP A 491 -20.77 10.88 5.30
CA TRP A 491 -20.94 12.19 4.70
C TRP A 491 -21.17 13.23 5.79
N ILE A 492 -20.44 14.35 5.73
CA ILE A 492 -20.66 15.51 6.60
C ILE A 492 -20.90 16.77 5.76
N ARG A 493 -21.88 17.57 6.19
CA ARG A 493 -22.16 18.92 5.66
C ARG A 493 -22.44 19.85 6.80
N LEU A 494 -21.69 20.93 6.87
CA LEU A 494 -21.84 22.01 7.85
C LEU A 494 -21.99 23.34 7.11
N SER A 495 -23.06 24.06 7.37
CA SER A 495 -23.29 25.40 6.82
C SER A 495 -22.73 26.46 7.77
N ARG A 496 -22.22 27.57 7.22
CA ARG A 496 -21.73 28.70 8.00
C ARG A 496 -22.90 29.35 8.74
N LEU A 497 -22.71 29.57 10.03
CA LEU A 497 -23.63 30.39 10.82
C LEU A 497 -23.34 31.87 10.60
N PRO A 498 -24.38 32.73 10.68
CA PRO A 498 -24.22 34.19 10.58
C PRO A 498 -23.22 34.79 11.54
#